data_3fd8191fbcb2687668e74ba4486c87f4
#
_entry.id   3fd8191fbcb2687668e74ba4486c87f4
#
_cell.length_a   1.000
_cell.length_b   1.000
_cell.length_c   1.000
_cell.angle_alpha   90.00
_cell.angle_beta   90.00
_cell.angle_gamma   90.00
#
_symmetry.space_group_name_H-M   'P 1'
#
loop_
_entity.id
_entity.type
_entity.pdbx_description
1 polymer ?
#
loop_
_entity_poly.entity_id
_entity_poly.type
_entity_poly.pdbx_seq_one_letter_code
_entity_poly.pdbx_strand_id
1 'polypeptide(L)'
;MNKVISFFLFCIIIALSVTGSTASKNKETYEYLDLFGQIFDRVRSQYVDNVTDEELIEKAIDGMLTGLDPHSGYMDEEVWEEMQMDTQGKFGGLGIEITMEEGFVKVISPIEDTPAYKAGVLAGDFIIQIDDAPVFGLTLREAVDLMRGEKGDPITITISREGVEPFEVNIIRDIIKIQSVKYEIFDNVGYLRITSFTEQTESGLIKYIKKIKEELDNKQIGFILDLRSNPGGLLKQSIKVSDIFLEQGEIVSTRGRNKEDILRYRAKKGDHINGQPLIVLINGGSASASEIVAGALQDHKRAIIVGTKSFGKGSVQTIIPFKKSGNNKSTTGIRLTTARYYTPSGESIQGKGIMPDIIIEQGTFESKEFKRYSEADLKDSLDNEDNENKNDENSDTDEETEEKNRLDTDYQLARAVDLIQGIGIYQENYQNN
;
A
#
# COMPACT_ATOMS: atom_id res chain seq x y z
N MET A 1 37.15 4.57 64.19
CA MET A 1 37.90 5.24 63.11
C MET A 1 38.20 4.27 61.96
N ASN A 2 38.68 3.06 62.19
CA ASN A 2 39.07 2.14 61.13
C ASN A 2 37.90 1.59 60.21
N LYS A 3 36.66 1.47 60.69
CA LYS A 3 35.52 0.98 59.89
C LYS A 3 34.99 2.04 58.94
N VAL A 4 35.09 3.31 59.23
CA VAL A 4 34.65 4.42 58.37
C VAL A 4 35.66 4.63 57.25
N ILE A 5 36.91 4.49 57.48
CA ILE A 5 37.98 4.57 56.43
C ILE A 5 37.89 3.41 55.47
N SER A 6 37.59 2.18 55.93
CA SER A 6 37.40 1.01 55.08
C SER A 6 36.19 1.15 54.19
N PHE A 7 35.09 1.74 54.63
CA PHE A 7 33.91 2.00 53.84
C PHE A 7 34.14 3.07 52.74
N PHE A 8 34.87 4.14 53.07
CA PHE A 8 35.27 5.16 52.09
C PHE A 8 36.22 4.62 51.01
N LEU A 9 37.19 3.77 51.38
CA LEU A 9 38.07 3.12 50.40
C LEU A 9 37.30 2.17 49.47
N PHE A 10 36.31 1.43 49.97
CA PHE A 10 35.49 0.53 49.20
C PHE A 10 34.59 1.29 48.22
N CYS A 11 33.99 2.42 48.58
CA CYS A 11 33.23 3.30 47.71
C CYS A 11 34.09 3.95 46.59
N ILE A 12 35.33 4.31 46.88
CA ILE A 12 36.28 4.87 45.90
C ILE A 12 36.72 3.81 44.89
N ILE A 13 36.90 2.54 45.26
CA ILE A 13 37.23 1.47 44.37
C ILE A 13 36.06 1.12 43.41
N ILE A 14 34.82 1.18 43.92
CA ILE A 14 33.62 0.99 43.08
C ILE A 14 33.44 2.15 42.09
N ALA A 15 33.68 3.40 42.49
CA ALA A 15 33.61 4.55 41.62
C ALA A 15 34.66 4.53 40.51
N LEU A 16 35.88 4.06 40.79
CA LEU A 16 36.96 3.91 39.78
C LEU A 16 36.72 2.76 38.81
N SER A 17 36.01 1.69 39.19
CA SER A 17 35.68 0.59 38.29
C SER A 17 34.53 0.91 37.30
N VAL A 18 33.61 1.80 37.66
CA VAL A 18 32.50 2.23 36.76
C VAL A 18 32.97 3.21 35.68
N THR A 19 33.94 4.09 36.03
CA THR A 19 34.48 5.06 35.04
C THR A 19 35.42 4.44 34.02
N GLY A 20 36.06 3.31 34.32
CA GLY A 20 36.97 2.61 33.42
C GLY A 20 36.25 1.92 32.20
N SER A 21 35.01 1.48 32.40
CA SER A 21 34.29 0.73 31.36
C SER A 21 33.74 1.64 30.22
N THR A 22 33.35 2.86 30.51
CA THR A 22 32.86 3.82 29.50
C THR A 22 34.01 4.47 28.71
N ALA A 23 35.13 4.74 29.36
CA ALA A 23 36.31 5.30 28.72
C ALA A 23 36.99 4.32 27.76
N SER A 24 36.96 3.01 28.03
CA SER A 24 37.48 1.96 27.14
C SER A 24 36.66 1.81 25.88
N LYS A 25 35.32 1.82 25.99
CA LYS A 25 34.41 1.72 24.83
C LYS A 25 34.54 2.90 23.87
N ASN A 26 34.71 4.11 24.39
CA ASN A 26 34.90 5.30 23.57
C ASN A 26 36.25 5.26 22.82
N LYS A 27 37.30 4.75 23.41
CA LYS A 27 38.62 4.65 22.77
C LYS A 27 38.57 3.71 21.57
N GLU A 28 37.97 2.56 21.70
CA GLU A 28 37.83 1.58 20.64
C GLU A 28 37.00 2.16 19.46
N THR A 29 35.94 2.89 19.75
CA THR A 29 35.12 3.56 18.70
C THR A 29 35.93 4.59 17.92
N TYR A 30 36.78 5.38 18.57
CA TYR A 30 37.64 6.34 17.86
C TYR A 30 38.73 5.67 17.03
N GLU A 31 39.26 4.53 17.46
CA GLU A 31 40.19 3.73 16.64
C GLU A 31 39.55 3.23 15.32
N TYR A 32 38.28 2.80 15.36
CA TYR A 32 37.53 2.43 14.14
C TYR A 32 37.20 3.65 13.27
N LEU A 33 36.90 4.79 13.84
CA LEU A 33 36.68 6.02 13.05
C LEU A 33 37.98 6.51 12.38
N ASP A 34 39.12 6.37 13.05
CA ASP A 34 40.42 6.67 12.47
C ASP A 34 40.74 5.72 11.29
N LEU A 35 40.50 4.42 11.48
CA LEU A 35 40.62 3.44 10.38
C LEU A 35 39.72 3.78 9.20
N PHE A 36 38.45 4.17 9.45
CA PHE A 36 37.53 4.62 8.41
C PHE A 36 38.08 5.83 7.64
N GLY A 37 38.60 6.82 8.37
CA GLY A 37 39.23 8.00 7.76
C GLY A 37 40.43 7.67 6.89
N GLN A 38 41.32 6.75 7.33
CA GLN A 38 42.46 6.28 6.54
C GLN A 38 42.03 5.57 5.27
N ILE A 39 40.99 4.72 5.33
CA ILE A 39 40.43 4.05 4.15
C ILE A 39 39.80 5.05 3.21
N PHE A 40 39.01 6.00 3.73
CA PHE A 40 38.39 7.06 2.95
C PHE A 40 39.43 7.88 2.15
N ASP A 41 40.50 8.36 2.82
CA ASP A 41 41.59 9.09 2.16
C ASP A 41 42.31 8.24 1.11
N ARG A 42 42.46 6.94 1.34
CA ARG A 42 43.09 6.01 0.39
C ARG A 42 42.21 5.86 -0.87
N VAL A 43 40.91 5.65 -0.70
CA VAL A 43 39.96 5.53 -1.81
C VAL A 43 39.93 6.83 -2.61
N ARG A 44 39.75 7.96 -1.93
CA ARG A 44 39.72 9.29 -2.57
C ARG A 44 40.95 9.59 -3.42
N SER A 45 42.15 9.16 -2.94
CA SER A 45 43.43 9.47 -3.58
C SER A 45 43.87 8.45 -4.63
N GLN A 46 43.38 7.21 -4.59
CA GLN A 46 43.95 6.11 -5.40
C GLN A 46 42.91 5.33 -6.21
N TYR A 47 41.61 5.61 -6.08
CA TYR A 47 40.63 4.99 -6.95
C TYR A 47 40.85 5.41 -8.41
N VAL A 48 40.55 4.50 -9.35
CA VAL A 48 40.86 4.71 -10.80
C VAL A 48 40.12 5.88 -11.41
N ASP A 49 38.85 6.10 -10.96
CA ASP A 49 38.04 7.22 -11.39
C ASP A 49 37.98 8.34 -10.33
N ASN A 50 37.70 9.56 -10.75
CA ASN A 50 37.48 10.65 -9.81
C ASN A 50 36.12 10.46 -9.11
N VAL A 51 36.14 10.42 -7.78
CA VAL A 51 34.95 10.36 -6.92
C VAL A 51 34.97 11.56 -5.97
N THR A 52 33.80 12.14 -5.74
CA THR A 52 33.65 13.25 -4.81
C THR A 52 33.60 12.78 -3.37
N ASP A 53 33.95 13.65 -2.42
CA ASP A 53 33.83 13.34 -0.99
C ASP A 53 32.36 13.09 -0.62
N GLU A 54 31.43 13.79 -1.25
CA GLU A 54 29.97 13.61 -1.06
C GLU A 54 29.53 12.20 -1.45
N GLU A 55 29.83 11.75 -2.65
CA GLU A 55 29.50 10.39 -3.13
C GLU A 55 30.09 9.28 -2.24
N LEU A 56 31.33 9.45 -1.79
CA LEU A 56 31.97 8.47 -0.91
C LEU A 56 31.27 8.38 0.46
N ILE A 57 30.94 9.53 1.04
CA ILE A 57 30.25 9.59 2.34
C ILE A 57 28.83 9.02 2.22
N GLU A 58 28.07 9.39 1.21
CA GLU A 58 26.71 8.88 0.99
C GLU A 58 26.71 7.35 0.80
N LYS A 59 27.62 6.82 -0.03
CA LYS A 59 27.79 5.37 -0.19
C LYS A 59 28.20 4.67 1.09
N ALA A 60 29.04 5.29 1.92
CA ALA A 60 29.43 4.73 3.21
C ALA A 60 28.24 4.70 4.21
N ILE A 61 27.45 5.76 4.26
CA ILE A 61 26.24 5.83 5.08
C ILE A 61 25.22 4.78 4.61
N ASP A 62 24.97 4.71 3.30
CA ASP A 62 24.02 3.75 2.75
C ASP A 62 24.47 2.31 2.98
N GLY A 63 25.77 1.99 2.78
CA GLY A 63 26.33 0.67 3.07
C GLY A 63 26.21 0.29 4.55
N MET A 64 26.37 1.23 5.48
CA MET A 64 26.16 0.99 6.90
C MET A 64 24.69 0.67 7.21
N LEU A 65 23.74 1.36 6.59
CA LEU A 65 22.31 1.20 6.85
C LEU A 65 21.76 -0.08 6.19
N THR A 66 22.09 -0.29 4.91
CA THR A 66 21.65 -1.47 4.15
C THR A 66 22.26 -2.77 4.69
N GLY A 67 23.43 -2.68 5.35
CA GLY A 67 24.05 -3.79 6.07
C GLY A 67 23.31 -4.21 7.35
N LEU A 68 22.35 -3.44 7.86
CA LEU A 68 21.57 -3.79 9.05
C LEU A 68 20.38 -4.70 8.72
N ASP A 69 19.62 -4.33 7.70
CA ASP A 69 18.42 -5.04 7.24
C ASP A 69 17.98 -4.53 5.84
N PRO A 70 17.09 -5.25 5.10
CA PRO A 70 16.71 -4.87 3.74
C PRO A 70 15.78 -3.65 3.67
N HIS A 71 15.43 -3.03 4.77
CA HIS A 71 14.47 -1.92 4.84
C HIS A 71 15.08 -0.61 5.34
N SER A 72 16.26 -0.69 5.99
CA SER A 72 17.02 0.50 6.37
C SER A 72 17.83 1.01 5.19
N GLY A 73 17.97 2.34 5.04
CA GLY A 73 18.73 2.94 3.94
C GLY A 73 18.82 4.45 4.07
N TYR A 74 19.74 5.03 3.32
CA TYR A 74 19.90 6.46 3.17
C TYR A 74 18.91 6.99 2.12
N MET A 75 18.42 8.18 2.32
CA MET A 75 17.57 8.91 1.40
C MET A 75 18.25 10.23 1.09
N ASP A 76 18.73 10.37 -0.13
CA ASP A 76 19.15 11.66 -0.67
C ASP A 76 17.94 12.59 -0.84
N GLU A 77 18.12 13.76 -1.43
CA GLU A 77 17.06 14.74 -1.59
C GLU A 77 15.93 14.21 -2.49
N GLU A 78 16.28 13.53 -3.58
CA GLU A 78 15.33 13.00 -4.56
C GLU A 78 14.48 11.86 -3.95
N VAL A 79 15.11 10.86 -3.33
CA VAL A 79 14.42 9.76 -2.64
C VAL A 79 13.58 10.25 -1.46
N TRP A 80 14.05 11.32 -0.77
CA TRP A 80 13.27 11.97 0.28
C TRP A 80 11.99 12.59 -0.25
N GLU A 81 12.05 13.33 -1.36
CA GLU A 81 10.88 13.96 -1.98
C GLU A 81 9.89 12.91 -2.52
N GLU A 82 10.38 11.87 -3.21
CA GLU A 82 9.55 10.75 -3.67
C GLU A 82 8.80 10.08 -2.50
N MET A 83 9.52 9.77 -1.41
CA MET A 83 8.92 9.17 -0.22
C MET A 83 7.83 10.06 0.39
N GLN A 84 8.04 11.39 0.39
CA GLN A 84 7.02 12.32 0.87
C GLN A 84 5.77 12.33 -0.03
N MET A 85 5.96 12.35 -1.36
CA MET A 85 4.86 12.27 -2.33
C MET A 85 4.05 10.98 -2.16
N ASP A 86 4.73 9.85 -2.08
CA ASP A 86 4.10 8.54 -1.87
C ASP A 86 3.31 8.49 -0.55
N THR A 87 3.90 9.01 0.51
CA THR A 87 3.29 9.07 1.85
C THR A 87 2.04 9.94 1.87
N GLN A 88 2.12 11.13 1.25
CA GLN A 88 0.99 12.04 1.15
C GLN A 88 -0.09 11.55 0.18
N GLY A 89 0.28 10.68 -0.77
CA GLY A 89 -0.61 10.22 -1.84
C GLY A 89 -1.02 11.37 -2.76
N LYS A 90 -0.12 12.32 -2.97
CA LYS A 90 -0.34 13.48 -3.85
C LYS A 90 0.99 14.03 -4.37
N PHE A 91 0.96 14.53 -5.58
CA PHE A 91 2.10 15.17 -6.24
C PHE A 91 1.66 16.31 -7.13
N GLY A 92 2.55 17.26 -7.41
CA GLY A 92 2.31 18.30 -8.40
C GLY A 92 2.57 17.78 -9.80
N GLY A 93 1.62 17.98 -10.73
CA GLY A 93 1.75 17.48 -12.09
C GLY A 93 0.49 17.64 -12.94
N LEU A 94 0.34 16.77 -13.95
CA LEU A 94 -0.69 16.85 -14.98
C LEU A 94 -1.89 15.95 -14.68
N GLY A 95 -1.68 14.81 -14.02
CA GLY A 95 -2.72 13.81 -13.72
C GLY A 95 -3.01 12.89 -14.89
N ILE A 96 -1.97 12.22 -15.40
CA ILE A 96 -2.05 11.21 -16.45
C ILE A 96 -1.35 9.93 -16.01
N GLU A 97 -1.93 8.80 -16.38
CA GLU A 97 -1.29 7.49 -16.33
C GLU A 97 -0.60 7.23 -17.66
N ILE A 98 0.68 6.87 -17.62
CA ILE A 98 1.53 6.79 -18.81
C ILE A 98 2.39 5.53 -18.83
N THR A 99 2.85 5.18 -20.02
CA THR A 99 3.87 4.14 -20.26
C THR A 99 4.82 4.60 -21.37
N MET A 100 5.91 3.84 -21.58
CA MET A 100 6.77 4.04 -22.75
C MET A 100 6.35 3.04 -23.85
N GLU A 101 6.13 3.55 -25.06
CA GLU A 101 5.88 2.75 -26.23
C GLU A 101 6.61 3.37 -27.44
N GLU A 102 7.40 2.58 -28.16
CA GLU A 102 8.20 3.00 -29.32
C GLU A 102 9.14 4.21 -29.08
N GLY A 103 9.61 4.39 -27.83
CA GLY A 103 10.50 5.49 -27.45
C GLY A 103 9.80 6.82 -27.14
N PHE A 104 8.47 6.82 -27.08
CA PHE A 104 7.64 7.96 -26.68
C PHE A 104 6.81 7.64 -25.45
N VAL A 105 6.32 8.69 -24.80
CA VAL A 105 5.38 8.56 -23.68
C VAL A 105 3.96 8.40 -24.23
N LYS A 106 3.36 7.24 -24.01
CA LYS A 106 1.96 6.96 -24.34
C LYS A 106 1.07 7.22 -23.15
N VAL A 107 0.00 7.98 -23.35
CA VAL A 107 -1.07 8.18 -22.36
C VAL A 107 -1.94 6.93 -22.31
N ILE A 108 -1.93 6.23 -21.18
CA ILE A 108 -2.86 5.12 -20.92
C ILE A 108 -4.23 5.71 -20.61
N SER A 109 -4.30 6.68 -19.72
CA SER A 109 -5.54 7.38 -19.37
C SER A 109 -5.24 8.72 -18.66
N PRO A 110 -5.92 9.80 -18.99
CA PRO A 110 -5.98 10.96 -18.12
C PRO A 110 -6.86 10.67 -16.90
N ILE A 111 -6.43 11.12 -15.73
CA ILE A 111 -7.19 10.97 -14.48
C ILE A 111 -8.31 12.02 -14.49
N GLU A 112 -9.54 11.60 -14.23
CA GLU A 112 -10.71 12.47 -14.19
C GLU A 112 -10.51 13.68 -13.26
N ASP A 113 -11.05 14.82 -13.63
CA ASP A 113 -10.94 16.11 -12.92
C ASP A 113 -9.55 16.74 -12.80
N THR A 114 -8.51 16.13 -13.39
CA THR A 114 -7.13 16.66 -13.37
C THR A 114 -6.87 17.69 -14.48
N PRO A 115 -5.75 18.43 -14.41
CA PRO A 115 -5.39 19.40 -15.44
C PRO A 115 -5.32 18.82 -16.85
N ALA A 116 -4.70 17.65 -17.03
CA ALA A 116 -4.60 17.02 -18.36
C ALA A 116 -5.96 16.61 -18.92
N TYR A 117 -6.84 16.04 -18.07
CA TYR A 117 -8.21 15.71 -18.45
C TYR A 117 -8.97 16.95 -18.95
N LYS A 118 -8.91 18.07 -18.20
CA LYS A 118 -9.53 19.34 -18.55
C LYS A 118 -8.96 19.99 -19.81
N ALA A 119 -7.67 19.74 -20.09
CA ALA A 119 -6.99 20.20 -21.28
C ALA A 119 -7.27 19.34 -22.52
N GLY A 120 -8.06 18.25 -22.41
CA GLY A 120 -8.46 17.42 -23.54
C GLY A 120 -7.42 16.38 -23.97
N VAL A 121 -6.51 16.00 -23.07
CA VAL A 121 -5.65 14.83 -23.27
C VAL A 121 -6.51 13.57 -23.24
N LEU A 122 -6.25 12.63 -24.15
CA LEU A 122 -7.03 11.40 -24.31
C LEU A 122 -6.17 10.16 -24.13
N ALA A 123 -6.81 9.03 -23.84
CA ALA A 123 -6.17 7.73 -23.88
C ALA A 123 -5.67 7.43 -25.29
N GLY A 124 -4.47 6.89 -25.42
CA GLY A 124 -3.83 6.60 -26.71
C GLY A 124 -3.00 7.75 -27.30
N ASP A 125 -3.05 8.96 -26.72
CA ASP A 125 -2.16 10.07 -27.14
C ASP A 125 -0.70 9.70 -26.90
N PHE A 126 0.19 10.16 -27.77
CA PHE A 126 1.64 10.12 -27.58
C PHE A 126 2.15 11.51 -27.27
N ILE A 127 2.84 11.67 -26.14
CA ILE A 127 3.57 12.89 -25.82
C ILE A 127 4.95 12.77 -26.47
N ILE A 128 5.22 13.64 -27.44
CA ILE A 128 6.46 13.61 -28.23
C ILE A 128 7.47 14.69 -27.78
N GLN A 129 6.98 15.74 -27.08
CA GLN A 129 7.82 16.80 -26.54
C GLN A 129 7.20 17.34 -25.24
N ILE A 130 8.04 17.73 -24.30
CA ILE A 130 7.68 18.37 -23.01
C ILE A 130 8.48 19.67 -22.93
N ASP A 131 7.78 20.82 -22.90
CA ASP A 131 8.37 22.14 -23.10
C ASP A 131 9.32 22.13 -24.31
N ASP A 132 10.59 22.47 -24.15
CA ASP A 132 11.59 22.45 -25.25
C ASP A 132 12.32 21.08 -25.38
N ALA A 133 12.02 20.09 -24.53
CA ALA A 133 12.72 18.81 -24.49
C ALA A 133 11.99 17.74 -25.33
N PRO A 134 12.62 17.15 -26.37
CA PRO A 134 12.05 16.00 -27.06
C PRO A 134 12.03 14.79 -26.13
N VAL A 135 10.94 14.02 -26.18
CA VAL A 135 10.76 12.82 -25.33
C VAL A 135 11.54 11.62 -25.84
N PHE A 136 11.81 11.56 -27.17
CA PHE A 136 12.54 10.45 -27.76
C PHE A 136 13.93 10.28 -27.15
N GLY A 137 14.21 9.10 -26.62
CA GLY A 137 15.47 8.76 -25.96
C GLY A 137 15.49 8.97 -24.44
N LEU A 138 14.46 9.56 -23.86
CA LEU A 138 14.29 9.62 -22.42
C LEU A 138 13.79 8.28 -21.85
N THR A 139 14.14 8.01 -20.62
CA THR A 139 13.48 6.98 -19.82
C THR A 139 12.10 7.49 -19.36
N LEU A 140 11.20 6.57 -18.95
CA LEU A 140 9.91 6.95 -18.38
C LEU A 140 10.07 7.89 -17.18
N ARG A 141 11.09 7.63 -16.33
CA ARG A 141 11.39 8.45 -15.15
C ARG A 141 11.76 9.88 -15.53
N GLU A 142 12.70 10.06 -16.44
CA GLU A 142 13.12 11.40 -16.91
C GLU A 142 11.94 12.18 -17.50
N ALA A 143 11.06 11.53 -18.26
CA ALA A 143 9.86 12.15 -18.79
C ALA A 143 8.86 12.53 -17.67
N VAL A 144 8.69 11.67 -16.65
CA VAL A 144 7.86 11.97 -15.47
C VAL A 144 8.41 13.17 -14.71
N ASP A 145 9.72 13.25 -14.50
CA ASP A 145 10.36 14.34 -13.75
C ASP A 145 10.18 15.68 -14.48
N LEU A 146 10.24 15.71 -15.81
CA LEU A 146 9.91 16.89 -16.62
C LEU A 146 8.44 17.30 -16.49
N MET A 147 7.52 16.34 -16.41
CA MET A 147 6.08 16.62 -16.29
C MET A 147 5.66 17.03 -14.88
N ARG A 148 6.39 16.63 -13.84
CA ARG A 148 6.18 17.07 -12.45
C ARG A 148 6.56 18.54 -12.26
N GLY A 149 6.08 19.14 -11.18
CA GLY A 149 6.40 20.51 -10.80
C GLY A 149 5.41 21.07 -9.78
N GLU A 150 5.64 22.30 -9.35
CA GLU A 150 4.81 22.94 -8.34
C GLU A 150 3.40 23.26 -8.89
N LYS A 151 2.42 23.27 -7.99
CA LYS A 151 1.07 23.71 -8.34
C LYS A 151 1.09 25.16 -8.84
N GLY A 152 0.52 25.37 -10.02
CA GLY A 152 0.42 26.70 -10.65
C GLY A 152 1.46 26.92 -11.74
N ASP A 153 2.49 26.11 -11.84
CA ASP A 153 3.49 26.21 -12.88
C ASP A 153 2.94 25.77 -14.24
N PRO A 154 3.15 26.54 -15.32
CA PRO A 154 2.76 26.14 -16.65
C PRO A 154 3.70 25.06 -17.20
N ILE A 155 3.18 24.22 -18.09
CA ILE A 155 3.93 23.27 -18.91
C ILE A 155 3.25 23.17 -20.27
N THR A 156 4.03 23.00 -21.32
CA THR A 156 3.55 22.72 -22.68
C THR A 156 3.92 21.29 -23.06
N ILE A 157 2.95 20.49 -23.45
CA ILE A 157 3.21 19.16 -24.02
C ILE A 157 2.78 19.14 -25.48
N THR A 158 3.61 18.56 -26.36
CA THR A 158 3.24 18.33 -27.75
C THR A 158 2.70 16.91 -27.88
N ILE A 159 1.47 16.80 -28.35
CA ILE A 159 0.74 15.54 -28.53
C ILE A 159 0.73 15.14 -30.00
N SER A 160 1.05 13.87 -30.25
CA SER A 160 0.76 13.17 -31.50
C SER A 160 -0.45 12.26 -31.27
N ARG A 161 -1.51 12.49 -32.04
CA ARG A 161 -2.77 11.74 -31.98
C ARG A 161 -3.10 11.19 -33.37
N GLU A 162 -3.59 9.97 -33.44
CA GLU A 162 -3.95 9.35 -34.70
C GLU A 162 -4.96 10.19 -35.49
N GLY A 163 -4.65 10.44 -36.78
CA GLY A 163 -5.49 11.22 -37.67
C GLY A 163 -5.45 12.74 -37.49
N VAL A 164 -4.57 13.26 -36.63
CA VAL A 164 -4.42 14.69 -36.35
C VAL A 164 -2.95 15.09 -36.45
N GLU A 165 -2.66 16.26 -37.03
CA GLU A 165 -1.30 16.83 -37.00
C GLU A 165 -0.87 17.07 -35.53
N PRO A 166 0.42 16.90 -35.18
CA PRO A 166 0.90 17.17 -33.84
C PRO A 166 0.53 18.58 -33.37
N PHE A 167 0.06 18.69 -32.13
CA PHE A 167 -0.42 19.94 -31.57
C PHE A 167 0.07 20.14 -30.13
N GLU A 168 0.18 21.40 -29.72
CA GLU A 168 0.59 21.78 -28.37
C GLU A 168 -0.61 21.91 -27.45
N VAL A 169 -0.43 21.45 -26.21
CA VAL A 169 -1.39 21.59 -25.12
C VAL A 169 -0.71 22.28 -23.93
N ASN A 170 -1.19 23.46 -23.59
CA ASN A 170 -0.72 24.19 -22.43
C ASN A 170 -1.52 23.79 -21.20
N ILE A 171 -0.84 23.33 -20.16
CA ILE A 171 -1.44 22.82 -18.93
C ILE A 171 -0.85 23.56 -17.74
N ILE A 172 -1.69 23.95 -16.80
CA ILE A 172 -1.24 24.46 -15.50
C ILE A 172 -1.21 23.28 -14.52
N ARG A 173 -0.03 22.98 -13.97
CA ARG A 173 0.13 21.90 -12.99
C ARG A 173 -0.74 22.13 -11.76
N ASP A 174 -1.31 21.06 -11.24
CA ASP A 174 -2.08 21.08 -9.98
C ASP A 174 -1.67 19.91 -9.08
N ILE A 175 -2.16 19.91 -7.85
CA ILE A 175 -1.97 18.78 -6.93
C ILE A 175 -2.85 17.62 -7.37
N ILE A 176 -2.22 16.57 -7.84
CA ILE A 176 -2.88 15.32 -8.23
C ILE A 176 -2.98 14.43 -6.99
N LYS A 177 -4.18 13.99 -6.65
CA LYS A 177 -4.41 13.06 -5.54
C LYS A 177 -4.49 11.63 -6.06
N ILE A 178 -3.60 10.77 -5.56
CA ILE A 178 -3.63 9.34 -5.87
C ILE A 178 -4.78 8.71 -5.10
N GLN A 179 -5.73 8.11 -5.82
CA GLN A 179 -6.83 7.38 -5.20
C GLN A 179 -6.31 6.02 -4.71
N SER A 180 -5.94 5.96 -3.41
CA SER A 180 -5.50 4.72 -2.77
C SER A 180 -6.64 3.77 -2.43
N VAL A 181 -7.89 4.21 -2.54
CA VAL A 181 -9.09 3.39 -2.31
C VAL A 181 -9.95 3.39 -3.57
N LYS A 182 -10.43 2.21 -3.97
CA LYS A 182 -11.41 2.00 -5.04
C LYS A 182 -12.61 1.26 -4.48
N TYR A 183 -13.77 1.39 -5.13
CA TYR A 183 -14.97 0.64 -4.75
C TYR A 183 -15.69 0.10 -5.99
N GLU A 184 -16.40 -0.96 -5.80
CA GLU A 184 -17.34 -1.57 -6.75
C GLU A 184 -18.51 -2.15 -5.95
N ILE A 185 -19.59 -2.52 -6.63
CA ILE A 185 -20.73 -3.20 -6.03
C ILE A 185 -20.97 -4.48 -6.83
N PHE A 186 -21.07 -5.61 -6.13
CA PHE A 186 -21.43 -6.89 -6.71
C PHE A 186 -22.75 -7.34 -6.09
N ASP A 187 -23.85 -7.25 -6.82
CA ASP A 187 -25.20 -7.41 -6.30
C ASP A 187 -25.46 -6.50 -5.07
N ASN A 188 -25.64 -7.09 -3.91
CA ASN A 188 -25.80 -6.36 -2.64
C ASN A 188 -24.55 -6.39 -1.75
N VAL A 189 -23.37 -6.67 -2.32
CA VAL A 189 -22.08 -6.70 -1.60
C VAL A 189 -21.25 -5.48 -1.95
N GLY A 190 -20.84 -4.73 -0.95
CA GLY A 190 -19.92 -3.61 -1.12
C GLY A 190 -18.47 -4.10 -1.22
N TYR A 191 -17.78 -3.79 -2.31
CA TYR A 191 -16.36 -4.07 -2.49
C TYR A 191 -15.53 -2.80 -2.34
N LEU A 192 -14.47 -2.90 -1.55
CA LEU A 192 -13.54 -1.83 -1.24
C LEU A 192 -12.11 -2.35 -1.43
N ARG A 193 -11.31 -1.71 -2.28
CA ARG A 193 -9.91 -2.08 -2.49
C ARG A 193 -9.00 -0.97 -2.03
N ILE A 194 -8.03 -1.31 -1.17
CA ILE A 194 -6.95 -0.41 -0.77
C ILE A 194 -5.69 -0.85 -1.49
N THR A 195 -5.12 0.02 -2.33
CA THR A 195 -3.89 -0.26 -3.09
C THR A 195 -2.62 0.09 -2.33
N SER A 196 -2.69 1.09 -1.44
CA SER A 196 -1.61 1.53 -0.54
C SER A 196 -2.17 2.33 0.62
N PHE A 197 -1.39 2.47 1.72
CA PHE A 197 -1.81 3.26 2.88
C PHE A 197 -1.16 4.64 2.87
N THR A 198 -1.84 5.62 2.26
CA THR A 198 -1.45 7.03 2.18
C THR A 198 -2.29 7.88 3.14
N GLU A 199 -1.97 9.17 3.30
CA GLU A 199 -2.77 10.10 4.13
C GLU A 199 -4.25 10.17 3.71
N GLN A 200 -4.59 9.79 2.47
CA GLN A 200 -5.94 9.85 1.92
C GLN A 200 -6.78 8.59 2.18
N THR A 201 -6.19 7.50 2.67
CA THR A 201 -6.82 6.16 2.70
C THR A 201 -8.04 6.12 3.62
N GLU A 202 -7.94 6.63 4.87
CA GLU A 202 -9.07 6.68 5.81
C GLU A 202 -10.27 7.44 5.22
N SER A 203 -10.02 8.66 4.75
CA SER A 203 -11.09 9.52 4.19
C SER A 203 -11.72 8.91 2.94
N GLY A 204 -10.91 8.29 2.08
CA GLY A 204 -11.37 7.57 0.90
C GLY A 204 -12.25 6.39 1.25
N LEU A 205 -11.85 5.60 2.24
CA LEU A 205 -12.60 4.42 2.68
C LEU A 205 -13.96 4.81 3.27
N ILE A 206 -14.00 5.80 4.15
CA ILE A 206 -15.25 6.32 4.73
C ILE A 206 -16.18 6.86 3.64
N LYS A 207 -15.63 7.64 2.68
CA LYS A 207 -16.38 8.16 1.54
C LYS A 207 -17.04 7.03 0.74
N TYR A 208 -16.31 5.97 0.43
CA TYR A 208 -16.85 4.90 -0.41
C TYR A 208 -17.78 3.95 0.35
N ILE A 209 -17.57 3.71 1.65
CA ILE A 209 -18.56 3.01 2.48
C ILE A 209 -19.90 3.77 2.45
N LYS A 210 -19.87 5.08 2.62
CA LYS A 210 -21.08 5.91 2.56
C LYS A 210 -21.73 5.83 1.18
N LYS A 211 -20.94 5.92 0.10
CA LYS A 211 -21.43 5.87 -1.27
C LYS A 211 -22.10 4.54 -1.59
N ILE A 212 -21.49 3.41 -1.20
CA ILE A 212 -22.09 2.07 -1.35
C ILE A 212 -23.44 1.98 -0.62
N LYS A 213 -23.50 2.50 0.61
CA LYS A 213 -24.75 2.51 1.38
C LYS A 213 -25.85 3.34 0.71
N GLU A 214 -25.49 4.47 0.13
CA GLU A 214 -26.40 5.34 -0.61
C GLU A 214 -26.88 4.67 -1.91
N GLU A 215 -25.99 4.09 -2.70
CA GLU A 215 -26.32 3.42 -3.97
C GLU A 215 -27.19 2.15 -3.77
N LEU A 216 -27.04 1.46 -2.65
CA LEU A 216 -27.82 0.27 -2.30
C LEU A 216 -29.02 0.56 -1.36
N ASP A 217 -29.39 1.82 -1.16
CA ASP A 217 -30.47 2.20 -0.22
C ASP A 217 -30.34 1.55 1.17
N ASN A 218 -29.10 1.35 1.65
CA ASN A 218 -28.75 0.62 2.87
C ASN A 218 -29.17 -0.88 2.87
N LYS A 219 -29.33 -1.51 1.72
CA LYS A 219 -29.68 -2.94 1.58
C LYS A 219 -28.45 -3.85 1.37
N GLN A 220 -27.23 -3.32 1.54
CA GLN A 220 -26.03 -4.14 1.47
C GLN A 220 -26.04 -5.22 2.57
N ILE A 221 -25.66 -6.44 2.18
CA ILE A 221 -25.62 -7.61 3.06
C ILE A 221 -24.23 -7.81 3.71
N GLY A 222 -23.21 -7.12 3.24
CA GLY A 222 -21.86 -7.16 3.78
C GLY A 222 -20.85 -6.44 2.90
N PHE A 223 -19.57 -6.50 3.32
CA PHE A 223 -18.47 -5.82 2.65
C PHE A 223 -17.27 -6.75 2.43
N ILE A 224 -16.55 -6.50 1.36
CA ILE A 224 -15.25 -7.10 1.05
C ILE A 224 -14.20 -5.98 1.08
N LEU A 225 -13.15 -6.17 1.89
CA LEU A 225 -11.96 -5.31 1.92
C LEU A 225 -10.81 -6.03 1.24
N ASP A 226 -10.44 -5.60 0.04
CA ASP A 226 -9.36 -6.21 -0.74
C ASP A 226 -8.02 -5.50 -0.44
N LEU A 227 -7.12 -6.22 0.18
CA LEU A 227 -5.74 -5.82 0.50
C LEU A 227 -4.72 -6.62 -0.32
N ARG A 228 -5.13 -7.37 -1.32
CA ARG A 228 -4.22 -8.15 -2.17
C ARG A 228 -3.27 -7.23 -2.94
N SER A 229 -2.00 -7.64 -3.00
CA SER A 229 -0.92 -6.89 -3.67
C SER A 229 -0.74 -5.46 -3.15
N ASN A 230 -1.12 -5.21 -1.89
CA ASN A 230 -0.92 -3.95 -1.20
C ASN A 230 0.34 -4.03 -0.31
N PRO A 231 1.45 -3.35 -0.66
CA PRO A 231 2.73 -3.45 0.06
C PRO A 231 2.71 -2.77 1.43
N GLY A 232 1.60 -2.11 1.79
CA GLY A 232 1.47 -1.37 3.03
C GLY A 232 1.50 0.15 2.85
N GLY A 233 2.23 0.84 3.71
CA GLY A 233 2.35 2.28 3.77
C GLY A 233 2.31 2.79 5.21
N LEU A 234 1.60 3.88 5.46
CA LEU A 234 1.58 4.56 6.76
C LEU A 234 0.94 3.73 7.87
N LEU A 235 1.71 3.45 8.95
CA LEU A 235 1.20 2.85 10.19
C LEU A 235 -0.05 3.58 10.72
N LYS A 236 -0.03 4.90 10.75
CA LYS A 236 -1.16 5.70 11.21
C LYS A 236 -2.44 5.42 10.42
N GLN A 237 -2.33 5.14 9.14
CA GLN A 237 -3.48 4.84 8.28
C GLN A 237 -3.97 3.41 8.48
N SER A 238 -3.08 2.42 8.70
CA SER A 238 -3.55 1.06 9.03
C SER A 238 -4.33 1.03 10.35
N ILE A 239 -3.88 1.81 11.35
CA ILE A 239 -4.60 1.96 12.62
C ILE A 239 -6.00 2.54 12.38
N LYS A 240 -6.10 3.64 11.60
CA LYS A 240 -7.37 4.31 11.30
C LYS A 240 -8.32 3.43 10.46
N VAL A 241 -7.77 2.70 9.48
CA VAL A 241 -8.56 1.75 8.66
C VAL A 241 -9.09 0.59 9.52
N SER A 242 -8.28 0.05 10.43
CA SER A 242 -8.76 -0.97 11.39
C SER A 242 -9.84 -0.41 12.31
N ASP A 243 -9.68 0.83 12.77
CA ASP A 243 -10.60 1.54 13.64
C ASP A 243 -12.00 1.72 13.01
N ILE A 244 -12.08 1.89 11.67
CA ILE A 244 -13.35 2.00 10.92
C ILE A 244 -14.25 0.77 11.13
N PHE A 245 -13.69 -0.40 11.40
CA PHE A 245 -14.41 -1.66 11.51
C PHE A 245 -14.47 -2.21 12.94
N LEU A 246 -13.83 -1.57 13.91
CA LEU A 246 -13.74 -2.06 15.29
C LEU A 246 -14.46 -1.12 16.26
N GLU A 247 -15.10 -1.69 17.29
CA GLU A 247 -15.75 -0.92 18.36
C GLU A 247 -14.81 -0.66 19.54
N GLN A 248 -13.80 -1.50 19.74
CA GLN A 248 -12.87 -1.43 20.87
C GLN A 248 -11.70 -2.42 20.72
N GLY A 249 -10.73 -2.32 21.60
CA GLY A 249 -9.63 -3.27 21.72
C GLY A 249 -8.31 -2.72 21.17
N GLU A 250 -7.25 -3.51 21.27
CA GLU A 250 -5.96 -3.20 20.69
C GLU A 250 -5.98 -3.49 19.19
N ILE A 251 -5.40 -2.61 18.37
CA ILE A 251 -5.25 -2.81 16.93
C ILE A 251 -3.87 -3.42 16.64
N VAL A 252 -2.83 -2.81 17.22
CA VAL A 252 -1.44 -3.22 17.01
C VAL A 252 -0.59 -2.70 18.16
N SER A 253 0.47 -3.40 18.50
CA SER A 253 1.54 -2.85 19.34
C SER A 253 2.88 -2.85 18.60
N THR A 254 3.72 -1.85 18.89
CA THR A 254 5.12 -1.79 18.44
C THR A 254 6.04 -1.98 19.61
N ARG A 255 7.13 -2.75 19.41
CA ARG A 255 8.14 -2.99 20.46
C ARG A 255 9.51 -2.65 19.89
N GLY A 256 10.16 -1.68 20.53
CA GLY A 256 11.50 -1.21 20.20
C GLY A 256 12.60 -2.06 20.79
N ARG A 257 13.82 -1.47 20.84
CA ARG A 257 15.02 -2.12 21.40
C ARG A 257 14.89 -2.39 22.89
N ASN A 258 14.36 -1.45 23.65
CA ASN A 258 14.21 -1.58 25.10
C ASN A 258 12.84 -2.18 25.41
N LYS A 259 12.75 -2.95 26.51
CA LYS A 259 11.49 -3.59 26.94
C LYS A 259 10.39 -2.58 27.30
N GLU A 260 10.78 -1.34 27.57
CA GLU A 260 9.89 -0.23 27.93
C GLU A 260 9.36 0.51 26.70
N ASP A 261 9.98 0.31 25.52
CA ASP A 261 9.60 0.95 24.25
C ASP A 261 8.42 0.21 23.59
N ILE A 262 7.32 0.06 24.34
CA ILE A 262 6.09 -0.56 23.85
C ILE A 262 5.03 0.50 23.64
N LEU A 263 4.62 0.71 22.39
CA LEU A 263 3.46 1.55 22.06
C LEU A 263 2.28 0.65 21.66
N ARG A 264 1.10 0.94 22.23
CA ARG A 264 -0.14 0.22 21.93
C ARG A 264 -1.15 1.16 21.33
N TYR A 265 -1.72 0.75 20.20
CA TYR A 265 -2.76 1.50 19.50
C TYR A 265 -4.08 0.78 19.65
N ARG A 266 -5.13 1.51 20.01
CA ARG A 266 -6.44 0.97 20.34
C ARG A 266 -7.53 1.57 19.47
N ALA A 267 -8.55 0.76 19.17
CA ALA A 267 -9.75 1.19 18.51
C ALA A 267 -10.60 2.10 19.40
N LYS A 268 -11.32 2.99 18.75
CA LYS A 268 -12.34 3.86 19.33
C LYS A 268 -13.71 3.32 18.92
N LYS A 269 -14.74 3.68 19.69
CA LYS A 269 -16.11 3.28 19.39
C LYS A 269 -16.59 3.85 18.05
N GLY A 270 -17.13 3.02 17.17
CA GLY A 270 -17.78 3.44 15.94
C GLY A 270 -17.48 2.58 14.71
N ASP A 271 -18.02 1.36 14.66
CA ASP A 271 -17.98 0.54 13.44
C ASP A 271 -18.83 1.16 12.32
N HIS A 272 -18.18 1.61 11.25
CA HIS A 272 -18.83 2.30 10.14
C HIS A 272 -19.75 1.41 9.29
N ILE A 273 -19.64 0.09 9.41
CA ILE A 273 -20.52 -0.88 8.73
C ILE A 273 -21.48 -1.59 9.70
N ASN A 274 -21.60 -1.09 10.95
CA ASN A 274 -22.58 -1.51 11.95
C ASN A 274 -22.62 -3.03 12.19
N GLY A 275 -21.46 -3.68 12.28
CA GLY A 275 -21.35 -5.11 12.52
C GLY A 275 -21.71 -6.00 11.33
N GLN A 276 -22.01 -5.44 10.17
CA GLN A 276 -22.29 -6.24 8.97
C GLN A 276 -21.13 -7.18 8.64
N PRO A 277 -21.40 -8.33 7.97
CA PRO A 277 -20.35 -9.24 7.52
C PRO A 277 -19.22 -8.56 6.78
N LEU A 278 -17.99 -8.91 7.12
CA LEU A 278 -16.78 -8.37 6.49
C LEU A 278 -15.84 -9.52 6.12
N ILE A 279 -15.42 -9.54 4.88
CA ILE A 279 -14.33 -10.40 4.39
C ILE A 279 -13.14 -9.54 4.03
N VAL A 280 -11.94 -9.99 4.40
CA VAL A 280 -10.69 -9.35 4.00
C VAL A 280 -9.93 -10.28 3.07
N LEU A 281 -9.64 -9.82 1.85
CA LEU A 281 -8.83 -10.56 0.88
C LEU A 281 -7.35 -10.20 1.05
N ILE A 282 -6.49 -11.21 1.18
CA ILE A 282 -5.03 -11.07 1.24
C ILE A 282 -4.32 -12.04 0.30
N ASN A 283 -3.08 -11.70 -0.07
CA ASN A 283 -2.17 -12.59 -0.80
C ASN A 283 -0.71 -12.32 -0.41
N GLY A 284 0.24 -13.02 -1.04
CA GLY A 284 1.68 -12.83 -0.81
C GLY A 284 2.21 -11.43 -1.06
N GLY A 285 1.47 -10.56 -1.75
CA GLY A 285 1.79 -9.13 -1.93
C GLY A 285 1.19 -8.22 -0.86
N SER A 286 0.38 -8.75 0.08
CA SER A 286 -0.15 -8.01 1.23
C SER A 286 0.92 -7.93 2.31
N ALA A 287 1.43 -6.71 2.61
CA ALA A 287 2.55 -6.52 3.52
C ALA A 287 2.34 -5.38 4.52
N SER A 288 3.04 -5.42 5.66
CA SER A 288 3.17 -4.32 6.62
C SER A 288 1.81 -3.77 7.11
N ALA A 289 1.40 -2.56 6.70
CA ALA A 289 0.13 -1.94 7.08
C ALA A 289 -1.09 -2.81 6.73
N SER A 290 -1.06 -3.54 5.60
CA SER A 290 -2.10 -4.50 5.21
C SER A 290 -2.19 -5.65 6.21
N GLU A 291 -1.05 -6.13 6.69
CA GLU A 291 -0.98 -7.21 7.68
C GLU A 291 -1.46 -6.77 9.06
N ILE A 292 -1.24 -5.48 9.40
CA ILE A 292 -1.79 -4.89 10.63
C ILE A 292 -3.31 -4.90 10.58
N VAL A 293 -3.92 -4.46 9.46
CA VAL A 293 -5.37 -4.45 9.29
C VAL A 293 -5.94 -5.88 9.32
N ALA A 294 -5.38 -6.77 8.52
CA ALA A 294 -5.84 -8.16 8.46
C ALA A 294 -5.71 -8.87 9.82
N GLY A 295 -4.55 -8.75 10.49
CA GLY A 295 -4.30 -9.37 11.78
C GLY A 295 -5.18 -8.80 12.90
N ALA A 296 -5.40 -7.47 12.91
CA ALA A 296 -6.30 -6.85 13.89
C ALA A 296 -7.74 -7.34 13.71
N LEU A 297 -8.26 -7.35 12.50
CA LEU A 297 -9.63 -7.79 12.21
C LEU A 297 -9.82 -9.29 12.45
N GLN A 298 -8.79 -10.11 12.18
CA GLN A 298 -8.77 -11.54 12.46
C GLN A 298 -8.80 -11.82 13.96
N ASP A 299 -7.88 -11.25 14.73
CA ASP A 299 -7.75 -11.47 16.17
C ASP A 299 -9.02 -11.03 16.93
N HIS A 300 -9.67 -9.96 16.47
CA HIS A 300 -10.97 -9.52 17.00
C HIS A 300 -12.16 -10.33 16.47
N LYS A 301 -11.95 -11.30 15.58
CA LYS A 301 -13.02 -12.05 14.90
C LYS A 301 -14.05 -11.13 14.22
N ARG A 302 -13.58 -9.95 13.78
CA ARG A 302 -14.42 -8.95 13.12
C ARG A 302 -14.61 -9.26 11.64
N ALA A 303 -13.63 -9.89 11.01
CA ALA A 303 -13.66 -10.27 9.61
C ALA A 303 -13.18 -11.70 9.43
N ILE A 304 -13.61 -12.34 8.34
CA ILE A 304 -13.05 -13.59 7.84
C ILE A 304 -11.93 -13.23 6.86
N ILE A 305 -10.73 -13.70 7.11
CA ILE A 305 -9.58 -13.47 6.24
C ILE A 305 -9.53 -14.59 5.19
N VAL A 306 -9.49 -14.20 3.92
CA VAL A 306 -9.59 -15.12 2.77
C VAL A 306 -8.45 -14.86 1.79
N GLY A 307 -7.98 -15.89 1.12
CA GLY A 307 -6.95 -15.82 0.08
C GLY A 307 -5.72 -16.67 0.41
N THR A 308 -4.53 -16.13 0.24
CA THR A 308 -3.27 -16.82 0.54
C THR A 308 -2.47 -16.08 1.60
N LYS A 309 -1.48 -16.78 2.20
CA LYS A 309 -0.63 -16.22 3.24
C LYS A 309 -0.01 -14.89 2.82
N SER A 310 0.00 -13.89 3.70
CA SER A 310 0.62 -12.59 3.48
C SER A 310 2.15 -12.62 3.52
N PHE A 311 2.80 -11.52 3.21
CA PHE A 311 4.25 -11.41 3.02
C PHE A 311 5.07 -11.67 4.30
N GLY A 312 4.65 -11.12 5.43
CA GLY A 312 5.37 -11.24 6.70
C GLY A 312 6.33 -10.10 7.02
N LYS A 313 5.98 -8.86 6.64
CA LYS A 313 6.77 -7.67 7.00
C LYS A 313 6.31 -7.10 8.34
N GLY A 314 6.95 -7.51 9.42
CA GLY A 314 6.67 -7.06 10.79
C GLY A 314 7.60 -5.97 11.32
N SER A 315 8.46 -5.37 10.49
CA SER A 315 9.40 -4.31 10.90
C SER A 315 8.79 -2.91 10.76
N VAL A 316 9.10 -2.04 11.72
CA VAL A 316 8.70 -0.62 11.76
C VAL A 316 9.87 0.23 11.33
N GLN A 317 9.71 1.00 10.26
CA GLN A 317 10.69 1.98 9.83
C GLN A 317 10.34 3.36 10.38
N THR A 318 11.32 4.00 11.01
CA THR A 318 11.26 5.41 11.38
C THR A 318 12.02 6.22 10.36
N ILE A 319 11.41 7.28 9.88
CA ILE A 319 12.02 8.25 8.96
C ILE A 319 12.60 9.37 9.80
N ILE A 320 13.92 9.58 9.70
CA ILE A 320 14.66 10.59 10.45
C ILE A 320 15.26 11.59 9.47
N PRO A 321 14.73 12.83 9.40
CA PRO A 321 15.23 13.84 8.49
C PRO A 321 16.55 14.45 8.98
N PHE A 322 17.42 14.77 8.05
CA PHE A 322 18.63 15.56 8.25
C PHE A 322 18.65 16.76 7.30
N LYS A 323 18.99 17.94 7.85
CA LYS A 323 19.17 19.15 7.04
C LYS A 323 20.62 19.26 6.63
N LYS A 324 20.89 19.42 5.33
CA LYS A 324 22.23 19.65 4.81
C LYS A 324 22.73 21.03 5.29
N SER A 325 23.92 21.08 5.88
CA SER A 325 24.50 22.33 6.41
C SER A 325 24.76 23.30 5.24
N GLY A 326 24.18 24.49 5.31
CA GLY A 326 24.40 25.56 4.31
C GLY A 326 23.28 25.70 3.26
N ASN A 327 22.34 24.78 3.14
CA ASN A 327 21.18 24.91 2.28
C ASN A 327 19.88 24.62 3.07
N ASN A 328 19.13 25.66 3.39
CA ASN A 328 17.92 25.54 4.21
C ASN A 328 16.75 24.79 3.49
N LYS A 329 16.88 24.47 2.20
CA LYS A 329 15.85 23.83 1.40
C LYS A 329 16.09 22.33 1.17
N SER A 330 17.35 21.88 1.22
CA SER A 330 17.69 20.48 0.97
C SER A 330 17.55 19.64 2.23
N THR A 331 16.70 18.62 2.16
CA THR A 331 16.48 17.67 3.25
C THR A 331 16.81 16.26 2.77
N THR A 332 17.75 15.64 3.43
CA THR A 332 18.06 14.21 3.28
C THR A 332 17.51 13.45 4.49
N GLY A 333 17.57 12.14 4.51
CA GLY A 333 17.10 11.38 5.64
C GLY A 333 17.64 9.96 5.73
N ILE A 334 17.31 9.30 6.82
CA ILE A 334 17.48 7.86 6.90
C ILE A 334 16.14 7.20 7.20
N ARG A 335 15.93 6.07 6.59
CA ARG A 335 14.89 5.11 6.94
C ARG A 335 15.55 4.03 7.78
N LEU A 336 15.14 3.91 9.04
CA LEU A 336 15.77 3.01 10.00
C LEU A 336 14.73 2.12 10.65
N THR A 337 14.98 0.82 10.69
CA THR A 337 14.16 -0.14 11.44
C THR A 337 14.38 0.05 12.95
N THR A 338 13.35 0.52 13.64
CA THR A 338 13.42 0.87 15.07
C THR A 338 12.57 -0.01 15.98
N ALA A 339 11.59 -0.74 15.42
CA ALA A 339 10.69 -1.59 16.19
C ALA A 339 10.11 -2.73 15.34
N ARG A 340 9.32 -3.61 15.98
CA ARG A 340 8.53 -4.66 15.32
C ARG A 340 7.07 -4.53 15.67
N TYR A 341 6.19 -4.95 14.74
CA TYR A 341 4.75 -5.03 14.92
C TYR A 341 4.34 -6.34 15.59
N TYR A 342 3.31 -6.24 16.42
CA TYR A 342 2.64 -7.38 17.03
C TYR A 342 1.14 -7.19 16.93
N THR A 343 0.42 -8.25 16.58
CA THR A 343 -1.04 -8.26 16.52
C THR A 343 -1.66 -8.16 17.92
N PRO A 344 -2.96 -7.94 18.08
CA PRO A 344 -3.63 -7.92 19.38
C PRO A 344 -3.39 -9.17 20.23
N SER A 345 -3.30 -10.34 19.62
CA SER A 345 -2.96 -11.61 20.29
C SER A 345 -1.51 -11.64 20.81
N GLY A 346 -0.67 -10.68 20.41
CA GLY A 346 0.76 -10.60 20.76
C GLY A 346 1.67 -11.38 19.85
N GLU A 347 1.16 -11.90 18.73
CA GLU A 347 1.95 -12.59 17.70
C GLU A 347 2.77 -11.61 16.87
N SER A 348 4.02 -12.01 16.54
CA SER A 348 4.87 -11.22 15.65
C SER A 348 4.53 -11.52 14.19
N ILE A 349 4.32 -10.47 13.40
CA ILE A 349 4.11 -10.58 11.96
C ILE A 349 5.40 -10.94 11.23
N GLN A 350 6.59 -10.56 11.76
CA GLN A 350 7.89 -10.69 11.09
C GLN A 350 8.22 -12.12 10.71
N GLY A 351 8.34 -12.37 9.40
CA GLY A 351 8.66 -13.66 8.80
C GLY A 351 7.52 -14.68 8.84
N LYS A 352 6.47 -14.41 9.62
CA LYS A 352 5.30 -15.29 9.75
C LYS A 352 4.18 -14.92 8.78
N GLY A 353 3.88 -13.61 8.65
CA GLY A 353 2.72 -13.11 7.94
C GLY A 353 1.40 -13.44 8.64
N ILE A 354 0.30 -13.12 7.97
CA ILE A 354 -1.06 -13.45 8.38
C ILE A 354 -1.53 -14.67 7.55
N MET A 355 -1.95 -15.72 8.24
CA MET A 355 -2.57 -16.86 7.59
C MET A 355 -4.06 -16.59 7.43
N PRO A 356 -4.64 -16.76 6.24
CA PRO A 356 -6.09 -16.62 6.07
C PRO A 356 -6.85 -17.70 6.84
N ASP A 357 -8.07 -17.36 7.27
CA ASP A 357 -9.01 -18.32 7.89
C ASP A 357 -9.50 -19.34 6.85
N ILE A 358 -9.66 -18.88 5.59
CA ILE A 358 -10.03 -19.71 4.45
C ILE A 358 -8.99 -19.52 3.36
N ILE A 359 -8.25 -20.59 3.07
CA ILE A 359 -7.25 -20.58 2.01
C ILE A 359 -7.94 -20.78 0.67
N ILE A 360 -7.80 -19.79 -0.21
CA ILE A 360 -8.27 -19.84 -1.60
C ILE A 360 -7.13 -19.39 -2.50
N GLU A 361 -6.61 -20.32 -3.30
CA GLU A 361 -5.61 -20.00 -4.32
C GLU A 361 -6.26 -19.25 -5.49
N GLN A 362 -5.48 -18.39 -6.15
CA GLN A 362 -5.95 -17.74 -7.37
C GLN A 362 -5.94 -18.76 -8.51
N GLY A 363 -7.01 -18.79 -9.28
CA GLY A 363 -7.18 -19.68 -10.40
C GLY A 363 -8.12 -19.07 -11.44
N THR A 364 -8.13 -19.65 -12.64
CA THR A 364 -9.11 -19.37 -13.68
C THR A 364 -10.18 -20.45 -13.66
N PHE A 365 -11.44 -20.06 -13.66
CA PHE A 365 -12.55 -20.99 -13.75
C PHE A 365 -12.91 -21.19 -15.23
N GLU A 366 -12.73 -22.40 -15.75
CA GLU A 366 -13.27 -22.80 -17.04
C GLU A 366 -14.60 -23.52 -16.81
N SER A 367 -15.71 -22.87 -17.09
CA SER A 367 -17.02 -23.55 -17.10
C SER A 367 -17.09 -24.48 -18.31
N LYS A 368 -17.21 -25.78 -18.06
CA LYS A 368 -17.62 -26.71 -19.11
C LYS A 368 -19.12 -26.77 -19.12
N GLU A 369 -19.72 -26.41 -20.23
CA GLU A 369 -21.15 -26.65 -20.43
C GLU A 369 -21.41 -28.16 -20.45
N PHE A 370 -21.99 -28.65 -19.41
CA PHE A 370 -22.57 -29.99 -19.36
C PHE A 370 -24.04 -29.87 -19.70
N LYS A 371 -24.49 -30.60 -20.74
CA LYS A 371 -25.91 -30.74 -21.01
C LYS A 371 -26.57 -31.35 -19.75
N ARG A 372 -27.26 -30.51 -18.99
CA ARG A 372 -28.01 -30.98 -17.81
C ARG A 372 -29.33 -31.52 -18.33
N TYR A 373 -29.61 -32.78 -18.02
CA TYR A 373 -30.92 -33.37 -18.22
C TYR A 373 -31.72 -33.15 -16.93
N SER A 374 -32.90 -32.56 -17.08
CA SER A 374 -33.89 -32.42 -16.00
C SER A 374 -34.93 -33.52 -16.09
N GLU A 375 -35.78 -33.73 -15.09
CA GLU A 375 -36.92 -34.62 -15.16
C GLU A 375 -37.83 -34.29 -16.30
N ALA A 376 -37.96 -33.00 -16.67
CA ALA A 376 -38.76 -32.53 -17.80
C ALA A 376 -38.19 -32.94 -19.17
N ASP A 377 -36.91 -33.32 -19.23
CA ASP A 377 -36.27 -33.79 -20.48
C ASP A 377 -36.42 -35.31 -20.66
N LEU A 378 -36.99 -36.03 -19.66
CA LEU A 378 -37.23 -37.45 -19.75
C LEU A 378 -38.48 -37.74 -20.53
N LYS A 379 -38.45 -38.84 -21.29
CA LYS A 379 -39.62 -39.30 -22.03
C LYS A 379 -40.73 -39.71 -21.08
N ASP A 380 -41.93 -39.17 -21.28
CA ASP A 380 -43.10 -39.39 -20.42
C ASP A 380 -42.97 -38.75 -18.99
N SER A 381 -42.23 -37.66 -18.83
CA SER A 381 -42.18 -36.87 -17.61
C SER A 381 -43.55 -36.32 -17.24
N LEU A 382 -43.84 -36.23 -15.94
CA LEU A 382 -45.09 -35.64 -15.44
C LEU A 382 -45.06 -34.12 -15.60
N ASP A 383 -46.15 -33.57 -16.11
CA ASP A 383 -46.34 -32.12 -16.18
C ASP A 383 -46.56 -31.53 -14.78
N ASN A 384 -45.99 -30.38 -14.51
CA ASN A 384 -46.20 -29.67 -13.25
C ASN A 384 -47.56 -28.95 -13.29
N GLU A 385 -48.43 -29.14 -12.31
CA GLU A 385 -49.76 -28.53 -12.26
C GLU A 385 -49.76 -26.98 -12.30
N ASP A 386 -48.61 -26.34 -12.03
CA ASP A 386 -48.47 -24.90 -12.02
C ASP A 386 -48.00 -24.24 -13.35
N ASN A 387 -47.89 -24.99 -14.46
CA ASN A 387 -47.41 -24.47 -15.75
C ASN A 387 -48.53 -23.96 -16.67
N GLU A 388 -49.31 -22.99 -16.23
CA GLU A 388 -50.05 -22.08 -17.12
C GLU A 388 -49.19 -20.83 -17.39
N ASN A 389 -48.24 -20.87 -18.33
CA ASN A 389 -47.68 -19.81 -19.15
C ASN A 389 -46.24 -20.13 -19.56
N LYS A 390 -46.08 -20.96 -20.57
CA LYS A 390 -44.83 -20.93 -21.37
C LYS A 390 -45.11 -20.16 -22.66
N ASN A 391 -44.71 -18.88 -22.67
CA ASN A 391 -44.38 -18.21 -23.90
C ASN A 391 -42.94 -18.55 -24.27
N ASP A 392 -42.77 -19.19 -25.42
CA ASP A 392 -41.46 -19.39 -26.06
C ASP A 392 -40.83 -18.01 -26.35
N GLU A 393 -39.92 -17.58 -25.56
CA GLU A 393 -38.99 -16.51 -25.94
C GLU A 393 -37.77 -17.16 -26.58
N ASN A 394 -37.77 -17.20 -27.90
CA ASN A 394 -36.54 -17.30 -28.67
C ASN A 394 -35.68 -16.08 -28.42
N SER A 395 -34.61 -16.24 -27.66
CA SER A 395 -33.59 -15.22 -27.57
C SER A 395 -32.70 -15.29 -28.80
N ASP A 396 -32.91 -14.34 -29.72
CA ASP A 396 -31.88 -13.98 -30.69
C ASP A 396 -30.63 -13.57 -29.94
N THR A 397 -29.57 -14.32 -30.15
CA THR A 397 -28.25 -13.98 -29.66
C THR A 397 -27.67 -12.87 -30.53
N ASP A 398 -27.86 -11.63 -30.11
CA ASP A 398 -27.01 -10.55 -30.57
C ASP A 398 -25.58 -10.82 -30.02
N GLU A 399 -24.59 -10.82 -30.89
CA GLU A 399 -23.15 -10.81 -30.55
C GLU A 399 -22.80 -9.48 -29.86
N GLU A 400 -23.24 -9.27 -28.63
CA GLU A 400 -22.64 -8.31 -27.74
C GLU A 400 -21.30 -8.88 -27.28
N THR A 401 -20.23 -8.14 -27.51
CA THR A 401 -18.91 -8.37 -26.89
C THR A 401 -19.11 -8.33 -25.37
N GLU A 402 -19.30 -9.53 -24.78
CA GLU A 402 -19.40 -9.69 -23.34
C GLU A 402 -18.12 -9.13 -22.68
N GLU A 403 -18.22 -7.95 -22.10
CA GLU A 403 -17.26 -7.50 -21.08
C GLU A 403 -17.24 -8.60 -20.01
N LYS A 404 -16.16 -9.41 -19.99
CA LYS A 404 -16.02 -10.50 -19.01
C LYS A 404 -16.21 -9.91 -17.63
N ASN A 405 -17.26 -10.32 -16.94
CA ASN A 405 -17.55 -9.90 -15.58
C ASN A 405 -16.30 -10.21 -14.71
N ARG A 406 -15.87 -9.27 -13.90
CA ARG A 406 -14.70 -9.42 -13.03
C ARG A 406 -14.77 -10.67 -12.14
N LEU A 407 -15.97 -11.09 -11.76
CA LEU A 407 -16.19 -12.32 -11.01
C LEU A 407 -15.82 -13.59 -11.78
N ASP A 408 -15.83 -13.56 -13.11
CA ASP A 408 -15.45 -14.71 -13.96
C ASP A 408 -13.93 -14.87 -14.03
N THR A 409 -13.18 -13.80 -13.80
CA THR A 409 -11.70 -13.77 -13.91
C THR A 409 -10.98 -13.75 -12.57
N ASP A 410 -11.63 -13.27 -11.50
CA ASP A 410 -11.08 -13.19 -10.16
C ASP A 410 -11.75 -14.21 -9.23
N TYR A 411 -11.25 -15.44 -9.26
CA TYR A 411 -11.80 -16.55 -8.49
C TYR A 411 -11.87 -16.28 -6.97
N GLN A 412 -10.84 -15.65 -6.38
CA GLN A 412 -10.85 -15.31 -4.96
C GLN A 412 -11.96 -14.31 -4.62
N LEU A 413 -12.17 -13.32 -5.49
CA LEU A 413 -13.24 -12.33 -5.31
C LEU A 413 -14.61 -12.98 -5.43
N ALA A 414 -14.83 -13.84 -6.45
CA ALA A 414 -16.09 -14.57 -6.59
C ALA A 414 -16.41 -15.39 -5.34
N ARG A 415 -15.43 -16.12 -4.80
CA ARG A 415 -15.63 -16.88 -3.54
C ARG A 415 -15.92 -15.99 -2.34
N ALA A 416 -15.34 -14.79 -2.27
CA ALA A 416 -15.63 -13.84 -1.21
C ALA A 416 -17.09 -13.32 -1.30
N VAL A 417 -17.58 -13.05 -2.51
CA VAL A 417 -18.98 -12.66 -2.75
C VAL A 417 -19.91 -13.78 -2.32
N ASP A 418 -19.67 -15.02 -2.76
CA ASP A 418 -20.49 -16.19 -2.36
C ASP A 418 -20.54 -16.39 -0.85
N LEU A 419 -19.41 -16.18 -0.15
CA LEU A 419 -19.37 -16.31 1.32
C LEU A 419 -20.22 -15.22 1.99
N ILE A 420 -20.19 -13.97 1.55
CA ILE A 420 -21.04 -12.89 2.07
C ILE A 420 -22.52 -13.21 1.83
N GLN A 421 -22.87 -13.67 0.61
CA GLN A 421 -24.24 -14.07 0.28
C GLN A 421 -24.72 -15.22 1.17
N GLY A 422 -23.87 -16.25 1.34
CA GLY A 422 -24.20 -17.39 2.22
C GLY A 422 -24.41 -16.97 3.67
N ILE A 423 -23.60 -16.05 4.21
CA ILE A 423 -23.77 -15.50 5.57
C ILE A 423 -25.09 -14.71 5.64
N GLY A 424 -25.40 -13.89 4.62
CA GLY A 424 -26.65 -13.12 4.55
C GLY A 424 -27.90 -14.03 4.59
N ILE A 425 -27.93 -15.07 3.74
CA ILE A 425 -29.01 -16.07 3.70
C ILE A 425 -29.16 -16.77 5.06
N TYR A 426 -28.03 -17.13 5.69
CA TYR A 426 -28.06 -17.77 7.01
C TYR A 426 -28.63 -16.86 8.09
N GLN A 427 -28.24 -15.58 8.11
CA GLN A 427 -28.75 -14.61 9.08
C GLN A 427 -30.25 -14.35 8.92
N GLU A 428 -30.74 -14.20 7.69
CA GLU A 428 -32.17 -13.99 7.42
C GLU A 428 -33.02 -15.17 7.85
N ASN A 429 -32.61 -16.39 7.53
CA ASN A 429 -33.45 -17.59 7.71
C ASN A 429 -33.32 -18.24 9.08
N TYR A 430 -32.20 -18.08 9.78
CA TYR A 430 -31.87 -18.86 10.95
C TYR A 430 -31.59 -18.04 12.24
N GLN A 431 -31.36 -16.75 12.16
CA GLN A 431 -31.15 -15.90 13.35
C GLN A 431 -32.38 -15.05 13.70
N ASN A 432 -33.32 -14.86 12.77
CA ASN A 432 -34.58 -14.13 13.01
C ASN A 432 -35.73 -15.05 13.47
N ASN A 433 -35.47 -16.33 13.66
CA ASN A 433 -36.36 -17.31 14.30
C ASN A 433 -35.85 -17.66 15.71
#